data_6301f04fc77b26ba5554718f2bcf1f1f
#
_entry.id   6301f04fc77b26ba5554718f2bcf1f1f
#
_cell.length_a   1.000
_cell.length_b   1.000
_cell.length_c   1.000
_cell.angle_alpha   90.00
_cell.angle_beta   90.00
_cell.angle_gamma   90.00
#
_symmetry.space_group_name_H-M   'P 1'
#
loop_
_entity.id
_entity.type
_entity.pdbx_description
1 polymer ?
#
loop_
_entity_poly.entity_id
_entity_poly.type
_entity_poly.pdbx_seq_one_letter_code
_entity_poly.pdbx_strand_id
1 'polypeptide(L)'
;MNEFLTTGEESAGAQAPETEFYLGTATGWSNADGVQIKLDGQDQAMTKKFKMMYMCRPLKTNARVVVMKQSGTYIVLGEIGKPNSWKSIADLPSNASTTDIINKINDLLSWLRTQGILWTS
;
A
#
# COMPACT_ATOMS: atom_id res chain seq x y z
N MET A 1 9.25 -35.45 -0.12
CA MET A 1 9.33 -34.91 0.38
C MET A 1 9.30 -34.32 0.63
N ASN A 2 8.99 -34.52 0.49
CA ASN A 2 9.01 -33.86 1.06
C ASN A 2 9.39 -33.19 1.32
N GLU A 3 9.91 -33.07 1.20
CA GLU A 3 10.47 -32.52 1.82
C GLU A 3 10.75 -31.55 1.75
N PHE A 4 10.84 -31.19 1.39
CA PHE A 4 11.12 -30.19 1.83
C PHE A 4 10.61 -29.93 2.42
N LEU A 5 10.24 -30.59 2.38
CA LEU A 5 9.89 -30.37 3.21
C LEU A 5 9.74 -30.74 4.11
N THR A 6 9.85 -31.45 4.40
CA THR A 6 9.88 -31.82 5.42
C THR A 6 9.92 -32.07 6.24
N THR A 7 10.06 -32.38 6.29
CA THR A 7 10.24 -32.64 7.17
C THR A 7 10.32 -32.51 8.20
N GLY A 8 10.11 -32.70 8.17
CA GLY A 8 10.03 -32.43 9.28
C GLY A 8 10.72 -32.45 10.40
N GLU A 9 11.28 -32.89 10.37
CA GLU A 9 11.98 -32.75 11.30
C GLU A 9 12.60 -31.80 11.47
N GLU A 10 12.21 -31.19 11.38
CA GLU A 10 12.73 -30.19 11.62
C GLU A 10 13.83 -30.25 12.46
N SER A 11 14.69 -29.50 12.29
CA SER A 11 15.81 -29.51 13.12
C SER A 11 15.42 -29.25 14.51
N ALA A 12 15.96 -30.00 15.37
CA ALA A 12 15.62 -29.98 16.75
C ALA A 12 15.83 -28.59 17.32
N GLY A 13 14.81 -28.06 17.91
CA GLY A 13 14.87 -26.79 18.60
C GLY A 13 14.90 -25.55 17.74
N ALA A 14 15.13 -25.71 16.47
CA ALA A 14 15.14 -24.56 15.58
C ALA A 14 13.84 -24.52 14.80
N GLN A 15 13.11 -23.46 14.95
CA GLN A 15 11.90 -23.24 14.17
C GLN A 15 12.06 -22.00 13.35
N ALA A 16 11.56 -22.05 12.12
CA ALA A 16 11.51 -20.85 11.30
C ALA A 16 10.56 -19.87 11.96
N PRO A 17 10.83 -18.56 11.86
CA PRO A 17 9.88 -17.57 12.34
C PRO A 17 8.55 -17.76 11.65
N GLU A 18 7.48 -17.61 12.41
CA GLU A 18 6.16 -17.71 11.84
C GLU A 18 5.90 -16.47 10.98
N THR A 19 5.35 -16.75 9.82
CA THR A 19 4.93 -15.68 8.92
C THR A 19 3.41 -15.75 8.78
N GLU A 20 2.76 -14.63 9.04
CA GLU A 20 1.32 -14.50 8.95
C GLU A 20 0.98 -13.40 7.99
N PHE A 21 -0.16 -13.55 7.33
CA PHE A 21 -0.66 -12.54 6.41
C PHE A 21 -2.01 -12.05 6.90
N TYR A 22 -2.21 -10.74 6.81
CA TYR A 22 -3.44 -10.11 7.25
C TYR A 22 -3.94 -9.17 6.19
N LEU A 23 -5.22 -8.92 6.21
CA LEU A 23 -5.83 -7.83 5.45
C LEU A 23 -6.11 -6.70 6.42
N GLY A 24 -6.00 -5.49 5.93
CA GLY A 24 -6.27 -4.32 6.77
C GLY A 24 -6.62 -3.11 5.94
N THR A 25 -6.85 -2.01 6.65
CA THR A 25 -7.21 -0.73 6.05
C THR A 25 -6.26 0.33 6.55
N ALA A 26 -5.70 1.10 5.64
CA ALA A 26 -4.80 2.19 6.00
C ALA A 26 -5.62 3.35 6.56
N THR A 27 -5.27 3.80 7.77
CA THR A 27 -6.00 4.87 8.44
C THR A 27 -5.19 6.15 8.59
N GLY A 28 -3.87 6.09 8.38
CA GLY A 28 -3.03 7.26 8.47
C GLY A 28 -1.65 6.99 7.89
N TRP A 29 -0.93 8.05 7.61
CA TRP A 29 0.36 7.98 6.97
C TRP A 29 1.32 8.99 7.57
N SER A 30 2.57 8.57 7.75
CA SER A 30 3.64 9.46 8.16
C SER A 30 4.89 9.11 7.37
N ASN A 31 5.52 10.11 6.80
CA ASN A 31 6.76 9.90 6.06
C ASN A 31 7.88 9.36 6.94
N ALA A 32 7.88 9.72 8.22
CA ALA A 32 8.94 9.32 9.13
C ALA A 32 8.68 7.94 9.73
N ASP A 33 7.43 7.65 10.08
CA ASP A 33 7.13 6.50 10.92
C ASP A 33 6.48 5.34 10.18
N GLY A 34 5.87 5.60 9.03
CA GLY A 34 5.17 4.59 8.27
C GLY A 34 3.67 4.79 8.26
N VAL A 35 2.93 3.71 8.17
CA VAL A 35 1.49 3.77 7.97
C VAL A 35 0.76 3.15 9.17
N GLN A 36 -0.35 3.76 9.55
CA GLN A 36 -1.23 3.22 10.56
C GLN A 36 -2.27 2.33 9.89
N ILE A 37 -2.42 1.12 10.41
CA ILE A 37 -3.31 0.12 9.81
C ILE A 37 -4.28 -0.38 10.86
N LYS A 38 -5.54 -0.51 10.45
CA LYS A 38 -6.53 -1.26 11.21
C LYS A 38 -6.66 -2.63 10.55
N LEU A 39 -6.21 -3.66 11.25
CA LEU A 39 -6.33 -5.02 10.76
C LEU A 39 -7.78 -5.48 10.81
N ASP A 40 -8.17 -6.32 9.86
CA ASP A 40 -9.53 -6.86 9.84
C ASP A 40 -9.78 -7.66 11.12
N GLY A 41 -10.94 -7.46 11.69
CA GLY A 41 -11.31 -8.12 12.95
C GLY A 41 -10.96 -7.32 14.18
N GLN A 42 -10.22 -6.23 14.06
CA GLN A 42 -9.92 -5.36 15.18
C GLN A 42 -10.87 -4.17 15.20
N ASP A 43 -11.16 -3.68 16.40
CA ASP A 43 -12.07 -2.54 16.55
C ASP A 43 -11.39 -1.22 16.26
N GLN A 44 -10.08 -1.15 16.43
CA GLN A 44 -9.32 0.09 16.29
C GLN A 44 -8.03 -0.16 15.54
N ALA A 45 -7.50 0.89 14.94
CA ALA A 45 -6.20 0.84 14.31
C ALA A 45 -5.12 0.57 15.35
N MET A 46 -4.08 -0.13 14.95
CA MET A 46 -2.94 -0.38 15.82
C MET A 46 -2.17 0.91 16.04
N THR A 47 -1.68 1.08 17.26
CA THR A 47 -0.87 2.26 17.56
C THR A 47 0.49 2.20 16.91
N LYS A 48 1.00 0.99 16.69
CA LYS A 48 2.29 0.80 16.02
C LYS A 48 2.16 1.15 14.54
N LYS A 49 3.10 1.94 14.04
CA LYS A 49 3.16 2.24 12.60
C LYS A 49 3.84 1.09 11.88
N PHE A 50 3.30 0.73 10.73
CA PHE A 50 3.83 -0.37 9.94
C PHE A 50 4.76 0.19 8.88
N LYS A 51 5.81 -0.56 8.60
CA LYS A 51 6.68 -0.27 7.46
C LYS A 51 6.00 -0.73 6.18
N MET A 52 6.41 -0.20 5.06
CA MET A 52 5.86 -0.58 3.76
C MET A 52 6.98 -0.88 2.81
N MET A 53 6.70 -1.75 1.86
CA MET A 53 7.60 -1.91 0.73
C MET A 53 7.65 -0.62 -0.07
N TYR A 54 8.81 -0.32 -0.60
CA TYR A 54 9.06 0.95 -1.26
C TYR A 54 8.05 1.23 -2.38
N MET A 55 7.70 0.21 -3.14
CA MET A 55 6.78 0.36 -4.27
C MET A 55 5.34 0.60 -3.86
N CYS A 56 5.03 0.47 -2.58
CA CYS A 56 3.65 0.64 -2.09
C CYS A 56 3.31 2.07 -1.71
N ARG A 57 4.25 2.97 -1.78
CA ARG A 57 4.05 4.36 -1.31
C ARG A 57 3.64 5.27 -2.44
N PRO A 58 2.86 6.30 -2.15
CA PRO A 58 2.06 6.50 -0.94
C PRO A 58 0.78 5.70 -1.01
N LEU A 59 0.16 5.47 0.16
CA LEU A 59 -1.15 4.82 0.23
C LEU A 59 -2.22 5.88 0.44
N LYS A 60 -3.40 5.61 -0.10
CA LYS A 60 -4.58 6.44 0.16
C LYS A 60 -5.14 6.11 1.52
N THR A 61 -5.77 7.09 2.18
CA THR A 61 -6.57 6.83 3.36
C THR A 61 -7.70 5.88 2.99
N ASN A 62 -7.93 4.89 3.83
CA ASN A 62 -8.91 3.82 3.63
C ASN A 62 -8.52 2.82 2.53
N ALA A 63 -7.27 2.81 2.09
CA ALA A 63 -6.80 1.80 1.17
C ALA A 63 -6.82 0.42 1.84
N ARG A 64 -7.28 -0.58 1.11
CA ARG A 64 -7.22 -1.97 1.59
C ARG A 64 -5.84 -2.51 1.27
N VAL A 65 -5.23 -3.15 2.23
CA VAL A 65 -3.83 -3.58 2.11
C VAL A 65 -3.64 -5.02 2.57
N VAL A 66 -2.61 -5.65 2.03
CA VAL A 66 -2.09 -6.92 2.53
C VAL A 66 -0.90 -6.61 3.42
N VAL A 67 -0.89 -7.20 4.60
CA VAL A 67 0.17 -7.00 5.58
C VAL A 67 0.80 -8.35 5.90
N MET A 68 2.12 -8.39 5.92
CA MET A 68 2.87 -9.56 6.37
C MET A 68 3.39 -9.27 7.77
N LYS A 69 3.24 -10.25 8.66
CA LYS A 69 3.84 -10.20 9.99
C LYS A 69 4.85 -11.33 10.10
N GLN A 70 6.05 -11.00 10.51
CA GLN A 70 7.07 -11.99 10.78
C GLN A 70 7.85 -11.55 12.01
N SER A 71 7.85 -12.41 13.05
CA SER A 71 8.62 -12.16 14.27
C SER A 71 8.31 -10.79 14.87
N GLY A 72 7.05 -10.39 14.86
CA GLY A 72 6.62 -9.11 15.44
C GLY A 72 6.76 -7.91 14.53
N THR A 73 7.35 -8.08 13.36
CA THR A 73 7.49 -7.00 12.39
C THR A 73 6.35 -7.07 11.39
N TYR A 74 5.68 -5.92 11.19
CA TYR A 74 4.59 -5.81 10.24
C TYR A 74 5.04 -4.99 9.04
N ILE A 75 4.81 -5.52 7.85
CA ILE A 75 5.19 -4.85 6.61
C ILE A 75 3.99 -4.85 5.68
N VAL A 76 3.61 -3.69 5.19
CA VAL A 76 2.56 -3.56 4.18
C VAL A 76 3.15 -3.96 2.83
N LEU A 77 2.58 -4.98 2.22
CA LEU A 77 3.08 -5.51 0.96
C LEU A 77 2.48 -4.82 -0.25
N GLY A 78 1.27 -4.30 -0.12
CA GLY A 78 0.64 -3.62 -1.24
C GLY A 78 -0.82 -3.33 -0.99
N GLU A 79 -1.39 -2.56 -1.90
CA GLU A 79 -2.80 -2.21 -1.88
C GLU A 79 -3.59 -3.23 -2.68
N ILE A 80 -4.76 -3.61 -2.16
CA ILE A 80 -5.68 -4.48 -2.87
C ILE A 80 -6.76 -3.61 -3.51
N GLY A 81 -7.07 -3.89 -4.74
CA GLY A 81 -8.12 -3.17 -5.41
C GLY A 81 -8.37 -3.71 -6.79
N LYS A 82 -9.27 -3.08 -7.49
CA LYS A 82 -9.51 -3.39 -8.89
C LYS A 82 -8.30 -2.94 -9.70
N PRO A 83 -7.97 -3.64 -10.78
CA PRO A 83 -6.94 -3.14 -11.67
C PRO A 83 -7.29 -1.73 -12.12
N ASN A 84 -6.32 -0.84 -12.05
CA ASN A 84 -6.54 0.54 -12.44
C ASN A 84 -6.64 0.64 -13.95
N SER A 85 -7.59 1.44 -14.39
CA SER A 85 -7.64 1.84 -15.78
C SER A 85 -6.73 3.05 -15.95
N TRP A 86 -5.80 2.98 -16.88
CA TRP A 86 -4.97 4.12 -17.20
C TRP A 86 -5.82 5.15 -17.93
N LYS A 87 -5.82 6.35 -17.40
CA LYS A 87 -6.56 7.43 -18.02
C LYS A 87 -5.71 8.06 -19.11
N SER A 88 -6.31 8.22 -20.29
CA SER A 88 -5.67 8.95 -21.37
C SER A 88 -5.89 10.45 -21.15
N ILE A 89 -4.82 11.21 -21.19
CA ILE A 89 -4.90 12.67 -21.08
C ILE A 89 -4.36 13.24 -22.40
N ALA A 90 -5.24 13.92 -23.11
CA ALA A 90 -4.89 14.47 -24.41
C ALA A 90 -3.92 15.64 -24.28
N ASP A 91 -3.07 15.80 -25.29
CA ASP A 91 -2.16 16.93 -25.36
C ASP A 91 -2.93 18.23 -25.48
N LEU A 92 -2.34 19.31 -24.98
CA LEU A 92 -2.89 20.63 -25.18
C LEU A 92 -2.53 21.12 -26.59
N PRO A 93 -3.45 21.81 -27.28
CA PRO A 93 -3.12 22.43 -28.55
C PRO A 93 -2.16 23.61 -28.36
N SER A 94 -1.44 23.95 -29.39
CA SER A 94 -0.45 25.03 -29.33
C SER A 94 -1.07 26.40 -29.01
N ASN A 95 -2.37 26.55 -29.27
CA ASN A 95 -3.09 27.78 -28.98
C ASN A 95 -3.92 27.72 -27.68
N ALA A 96 -3.56 26.80 -26.80
CA ALA A 96 -4.28 26.65 -25.54
C ALA A 96 -4.23 27.93 -24.70
N SER A 97 -5.33 28.26 -24.07
CA SER A 97 -5.41 29.41 -23.17
C SER A 97 -4.80 29.06 -21.81
N THR A 98 -4.57 30.11 -21.00
CA THR A 98 -4.13 29.91 -19.62
C THR A 98 -5.13 29.06 -18.84
N THR A 99 -6.43 29.26 -19.07
CA THR A 99 -7.46 28.46 -18.40
C THR A 99 -7.35 26.99 -18.81
N ASP A 100 -7.09 26.72 -20.08
CA ASP A 100 -6.89 25.32 -20.55
C ASP A 100 -5.71 24.68 -19.85
N ILE A 101 -4.62 25.41 -19.67
CA ILE A 101 -3.42 24.91 -18.99
C ILE A 101 -3.73 24.61 -17.53
N ILE A 102 -4.42 25.51 -16.84
CA ILE A 102 -4.80 25.31 -15.44
C ILE A 102 -5.68 24.07 -15.30
N ASN A 103 -6.68 23.93 -16.17
CA ASN A 103 -7.56 22.77 -16.12
C ASN A 103 -6.81 21.47 -16.37
N LYS A 104 -5.87 21.47 -17.30
CA LYS A 104 -5.08 20.28 -17.61
C LYS A 104 -4.20 19.89 -16.43
N ILE A 105 -3.57 20.85 -15.78
CA ILE A 105 -2.75 20.59 -14.60
C ILE A 105 -3.60 20.04 -13.48
N ASN A 106 -4.79 20.59 -13.26
CA ASN A 106 -5.68 20.09 -12.23
C ASN A 106 -6.17 18.68 -12.53
N ASP A 107 -6.44 18.37 -13.78
CA ASP A 107 -6.81 17.03 -14.19
C ASP A 107 -5.67 16.05 -13.92
N LEU A 108 -4.45 16.43 -14.24
CA LEU A 108 -3.29 15.58 -14.01
C LEU A 108 -3.08 15.34 -12.52
N LEU A 109 -3.17 16.38 -11.70
CA LEU A 109 -3.04 16.25 -10.26
C LEU A 109 -4.13 15.35 -9.69
N SER A 110 -5.37 15.52 -10.15
CA SER A 110 -6.47 14.69 -9.70
C SER A 110 -6.23 13.22 -10.06
N TRP A 111 -5.75 12.96 -11.27
CA TRP A 111 -5.45 11.60 -11.70
C TRP A 111 -4.34 10.98 -10.86
N LEU A 112 -3.27 11.73 -10.59
CA LEU A 112 -2.15 11.25 -9.77
C LEU A 112 -2.61 10.91 -8.35
N ARG A 113 -3.52 11.71 -7.78
CA ARG A 113 -4.08 11.42 -6.48
C ARG A 113 -4.96 10.18 -6.51
N THR A 114 -5.77 10.04 -7.56
CA THR A 114 -6.64 8.88 -7.73
C THR A 114 -5.82 7.60 -7.84
N GLN A 115 -4.67 7.66 -8.50
CA GLN A 115 -3.79 6.50 -8.62
C GLN A 115 -2.94 6.25 -7.38
N GLY A 116 -3.00 7.12 -6.40
CA GLY A 116 -2.21 6.95 -5.19
C GLY A 116 -0.75 7.33 -5.32
N ILE A 117 -0.38 7.99 -6.43
CA ILE A 117 1.00 8.45 -6.63
C ILE A 117 1.28 9.67 -5.76
N LEU A 118 0.27 10.54 -5.61
CA LEU A 118 0.33 11.68 -4.70
C LEU A 118 -0.59 11.43 -3.53
N TRP A 119 -0.12 11.77 -2.35
CA TRP A 119 -0.93 11.65 -1.13
C TRP A 119 -1.96 12.79 -1.10
N THR A 120 -3.18 12.45 -0.75
CA THR A 120 -4.23 13.46 -0.53
C THR A 120 -4.18 13.88 0.93
N SER A 121 -3.95 15.14 1.14
CA SER A 121 -3.92 15.65 2.50
C SER A 121 -5.31 16.06 2.96
#